data_63feec8b662f47755b3375743b5374ac
#
_entry.id   63feec8b662f47755b3375743b5374ac
#
_cell.length_a   1.000
_cell.length_b   1.000
_cell.length_c   1.000
_cell.angle_alpha   90.00
_cell.angle_beta   90.00
_cell.angle_gamma   90.00
#
_symmetry.space_group_name_H-M   'P 1'
#
loop_
_entity.id
_entity.type
_entity.pdbx_description
1 polymer ?
#
loop_
_entity_poly.entity_id
_entity_poly.type
_entity_poly.pdbx_seq_one_letter_code
_entity_poly.pdbx_strand_id
1 'polypeptide(L)'
;MVLPEHIDAVVFDMGGVFIVPDPAVVSEILRRGGLECEIPPELAADAHYAGVRGITELLASQTVAENDLDIWAHYDREAFGCVGIVGSDLDRAIEVRAAARRDGSGLHKVWRYPLEANIAAFHRISSVRPVAIVSNNDGTAVDQCRNLGICQLEPDGPLPHVPAIVDSTTIGIAKPDPAIFDPALEALGTARDRTLYVGDTVHADVLGAGRAGLPVVQLDPLDLHVDHDHWRLPDLDALARHLGA
;
A
#
# COMPACT_ATOMS: atom_id res chain seq x y z
N MET A 1 -0.33 17.45 -13.85
CA MET A 1 0.16 18.17 -12.64
C MET A 1 1.64 17.86 -12.48
N VAL A 2 2.50 18.81 -12.08
CA VAL A 2 3.96 18.61 -11.96
C VAL A 2 4.27 18.40 -10.48
N LEU A 3 5.09 17.38 -10.15
CA LEU A 3 5.56 17.15 -8.78
C LEU A 3 6.30 18.38 -8.23
N PRO A 4 6.34 18.59 -6.89
CA PRO A 4 7.09 19.69 -6.30
C PRO A 4 8.55 19.69 -6.75
N GLU A 5 9.08 20.86 -7.10
CA GLU A 5 10.50 21.02 -7.53
C GLU A 5 11.50 20.74 -6.39
N HIS A 6 11.07 20.92 -5.15
CA HIS A 6 11.93 20.81 -3.96
C HIS A 6 11.39 19.76 -3.00
N ILE A 7 11.90 18.54 -3.14
CA ILE A 7 11.62 17.41 -2.25
C ILE A 7 12.91 17.09 -1.48
N ASP A 8 12.88 17.26 -0.15
CA ASP A 8 14.02 16.98 0.72
C ASP A 8 14.01 15.55 1.24
N ALA A 9 12.84 14.96 1.46
CA ALA A 9 12.66 13.59 1.93
C ALA A 9 11.42 12.95 1.30
N VAL A 10 11.36 11.61 1.34
CA VAL A 10 10.20 10.85 0.87
C VAL A 10 9.73 9.88 1.94
N VAL A 11 8.44 9.88 2.23
CA VAL A 11 7.79 8.90 3.10
C VAL A 11 6.92 7.99 2.24
N PHE A 12 7.03 6.69 2.44
CA PHE A 12 6.31 5.69 1.65
C PHE A 12 5.31 4.92 2.50
N ASP A 13 4.14 4.59 1.93
CA ASP A 13 3.39 3.44 2.40
C ASP A 13 4.12 2.13 2.07
N MET A 14 3.63 1.04 2.60
CA MET A 14 4.19 -0.29 2.38
C MET A 14 3.27 -1.15 1.51
N GLY A 15 1.98 -1.25 1.86
CA GLY A 15 0.98 -1.95 1.06
C GLY A 15 0.76 -1.26 -0.29
N GLY A 16 0.61 -2.01 -1.38
CA GLY A 16 0.46 -1.45 -2.72
C GLY A 16 1.68 -0.70 -3.26
N VAL A 17 2.64 -0.36 -2.40
CA VAL A 17 3.89 0.29 -2.81
C VAL A 17 5.04 -0.71 -2.95
N PHE A 18 5.24 -1.56 -1.95
CA PHE A 18 6.30 -2.58 -1.93
C PHE A 18 5.79 -4.01 -1.87
N ILE A 19 4.59 -4.20 -1.35
CA ILE A 19 3.97 -5.52 -1.20
C ILE A 19 2.50 -5.48 -1.59
N VAL A 20 2.02 -6.59 -2.12
CA VAL A 20 0.60 -6.84 -2.39
C VAL A 20 0.19 -8.19 -1.80
N PRO A 21 -1.10 -8.53 -1.79
CA PRO A 21 -1.54 -9.87 -1.39
C PRO A 21 -0.84 -10.97 -2.18
N ASP A 22 -0.26 -11.94 -1.46
CA ASP A 22 0.46 -13.08 -2.03
C ASP A 22 -0.50 -13.99 -2.80
N PRO A 23 -0.35 -14.12 -4.14
CA PRO A 23 -1.26 -14.87 -4.98
C PRO A 23 -1.33 -16.35 -4.62
N ALA A 24 -0.21 -16.94 -4.18
CA ALA A 24 -0.18 -18.34 -3.77
C ALA A 24 -0.97 -18.57 -2.47
N VAL A 25 -0.86 -17.63 -1.52
CA VAL A 25 -1.62 -17.71 -0.26
C VAL A 25 -3.11 -17.48 -0.51
N VAL A 26 -3.46 -16.52 -1.36
CA VAL A 26 -4.87 -16.27 -1.72
C VAL A 26 -5.45 -17.49 -2.42
N SER A 27 -4.76 -18.08 -3.40
CA SER A 27 -5.17 -19.30 -4.09
C SER A 27 -5.37 -20.47 -3.12
N GLU A 28 -4.47 -20.65 -2.16
CA GLU A 28 -4.60 -21.68 -1.13
C GLU A 28 -5.84 -21.47 -0.21
N ILE A 29 -6.14 -20.22 0.14
CA ILE A 29 -7.35 -19.87 0.88
C ILE A 29 -8.59 -20.26 0.08
N LEU A 30 -8.64 -19.91 -1.22
CA LEU A 30 -9.76 -20.25 -2.10
C LEU A 30 -9.92 -21.75 -2.24
N ARG A 31 -8.84 -22.49 -2.45
CA ARG A 31 -8.82 -23.93 -2.58
C ARG A 31 -9.34 -24.63 -1.31
N ARG A 32 -8.92 -24.18 -0.12
CA ARG A 32 -9.47 -24.66 1.16
C ARG A 32 -10.97 -24.37 1.32
N GLY A 33 -11.44 -23.29 0.71
CA GLY A 33 -12.85 -22.95 0.63
C GLY A 33 -13.64 -23.73 -0.43
N GLY A 34 -12.99 -24.66 -1.16
CA GLY A 34 -13.61 -25.49 -2.18
C GLY A 34 -13.68 -24.85 -3.57
N LEU A 35 -12.85 -23.86 -3.84
CA LEU A 35 -12.74 -23.21 -5.15
C LEU A 35 -11.41 -23.59 -5.82
N GLU A 36 -11.49 -24.19 -7.00
CA GLU A 36 -10.31 -24.53 -7.82
C GLU A 36 -9.90 -23.33 -8.69
N CYS A 37 -9.65 -22.19 -8.03
CA CYS A 37 -9.22 -20.96 -8.67
C CYS A 37 -7.79 -20.62 -8.23
N GLU A 38 -6.96 -20.23 -9.20
CA GLU A 38 -5.60 -19.76 -8.95
C GLU A 38 -5.47 -18.28 -9.34
N ILE A 39 -4.77 -17.52 -8.52
CA ILE A 39 -4.40 -16.13 -8.84
C ILE A 39 -3.04 -16.18 -9.55
N PRO A 40 -2.95 -15.77 -10.83
CA PRO A 40 -1.68 -15.72 -11.54
C PRO A 40 -0.72 -14.71 -10.85
N PRO A 41 0.53 -15.10 -10.54
CA PRO A 41 1.49 -14.20 -9.90
C PRO A 41 1.70 -12.88 -10.67
N GLU A 42 1.68 -12.94 -12.00
CA GLU A 42 1.82 -11.78 -12.88
C GLU A 42 0.65 -10.78 -12.79
N LEU A 43 -0.51 -11.22 -12.32
CA LEU A 43 -1.70 -10.38 -12.11
C LEU A 43 -1.86 -9.93 -10.65
N ALA A 44 -0.95 -10.29 -9.74
CA ALA A 44 -1.08 -9.97 -8.32
C ALA A 44 -1.16 -8.47 -8.06
N ALA A 45 -0.33 -7.68 -8.74
CA ALA A 45 -0.32 -6.23 -8.63
C ALA A 45 -1.60 -5.62 -9.24
N ASP A 46 -1.99 -6.06 -10.44
CA ASP A 46 -3.19 -5.56 -11.12
C ASP A 46 -4.45 -5.84 -10.32
N ALA A 47 -4.58 -7.06 -9.76
CA ALA A 47 -5.66 -7.42 -8.87
C ALA A 47 -5.72 -6.51 -7.64
N HIS A 48 -4.55 -6.21 -7.05
CA HIS A 48 -4.48 -5.30 -5.91
C HIS A 48 -5.00 -3.89 -6.28
N TYR A 49 -4.50 -3.29 -7.35
CA TYR A 49 -4.90 -1.93 -7.73
C TYR A 49 -6.38 -1.86 -8.16
N ALA A 50 -6.91 -2.90 -8.82
CA ALA A 50 -8.35 -3.01 -9.06
C ALA A 50 -9.14 -3.04 -7.74
N GLY A 51 -8.69 -3.81 -6.75
CA GLY A 51 -9.29 -3.83 -5.41
C GLY A 51 -9.27 -2.47 -4.72
N VAL A 52 -8.17 -1.72 -4.80
CA VAL A 52 -8.06 -0.34 -4.28
C VAL A 52 -9.07 0.59 -4.96
N ARG A 53 -9.25 0.46 -6.28
CA ARG A 53 -10.29 1.21 -7.01
C ARG A 53 -11.68 0.91 -6.44
N GLY A 54 -12.01 -0.36 -6.18
CA GLY A 54 -13.30 -0.76 -5.59
C GLY A 54 -13.55 -0.11 -4.23
N ILE A 55 -12.55 -0.02 -3.35
CA ILE A 55 -12.65 0.72 -2.08
C ILE A 55 -12.90 2.20 -2.34
N THR A 56 -12.15 2.81 -3.26
CA THR A 56 -12.26 4.24 -3.58
C THR A 56 -13.67 4.59 -4.07
N GLU A 57 -14.25 3.79 -4.96
CA GLU A 57 -15.61 4.00 -5.48
C GLU A 57 -16.67 3.81 -4.39
N LEU A 58 -16.51 2.80 -3.52
CA LEU A 58 -17.40 2.59 -2.40
C LEU A 58 -17.43 3.81 -1.48
N LEU A 59 -16.28 4.29 -1.04
CA LEU A 59 -16.16 5.42 -0.12
C LEU A 59 -16.64 6.73 -0.75
N ALA A 60 -16.44 6.93 -2.05
CA ALA A 60 -16.97 8.09 -2.78
C ALA A 60 -18.51 8.09 -2.89
N SER A 61 -19.14 6.91 -2.94
CA SER A 61 -20.59 6.75 -3.10
C SER A 61 -21.37 6.83 -1.78
N GLN A 62 -20.69 6.75 -0.63
CA GLN A 62 -21.31 6.59 0.68
C GLN A 62 -21.08 7.81 1.60
N THR A 63 -22.11 8.17 2.34
CA THR A 63 -22.04 9.17 3.44
C THR A 63 -21.79 8.51 4.80
N VAL A 64 -21.53 7.21 4.84
CA VAL A 64 -21.39 6.36 6.03
C VAL A 64 -19.93 6.24 6.41
N ALA A 65 -19.63 6.13 7.71
CA ALA A 65 -18.26 5.95 8.20
C ALA A 65 -17.64 4.65 7.70
N GLU A 66 -16.35 4.69 7.37
CA GLU A 66 -15.58 3.54 6.86
C GLU A 66 -15.71 2.28 7.72
N ASN A 67 -15.80 2.44 9.04
CA ASN A 67 -15.93 1.35 10.00
C ASN A 67 -17.23 0.54 9.90
N ASP A 68 -18.25 1.08 9.23
CA ASP A 68 -19.57 0.44 9.07
C ASP A 68 -19.70 -0.29 7.74
N LEU A 69 -18.66 -0.26 6.90
CA LEU A 69 -18.64 -0.84 5.56
C LEU A 69 -17.74 -2.07 5.50
N ASP A 70 -18.17 -3.10 4.81
CA ASP A 70 -17.30 -4.21 4.42
C ASP A 70 -16.45 -3.82 3.20
N ILE A 71 -15.51 -2.90 3.41
CA ILE A 71 -14.60 -2.41 2.35
C ILE A 71 -13.81 -3.56 1.71
N TRP A 72 -13.53 -4.61 2.47
CA TRP A 72 -12.79 -5.76 1.98
C TRP A 72 -13.59 -6.65 1.04
N ALA A 73 -14.92 -6.70 1.19
CA ALA A 73 -15.76 -7.40 0.21
C ALA A 73 -15.74 -6.69 -1.16
N HIS A 74 -15.71 -5.36 -1.17
CA HIS A 74 -15.56 -4.57 -2.39
C HIS A 74 -14.16 -4.71 -2.99
N TYR A 75 -13.12 -4.65 -2.16
CA TYR A 75 -11.76 -4.94 -2.59
C TYR A 75 -11.65 -6.32 -3.27
N ASP A 76 -12.13 -7.37 -2.60
CA ASP A 76 -12.05 -8.74 -3.12
C ASP A 76 -12.87 -8.89 -4.43
N ARG A 77 -14.01 -8.22 -4.55
CA ARG A 77 -14.84 -8.26 -5.76
C ARG A 77 -14.08 -7.77 -6.98
N GLU A 78 -13.48 -6.60 -6.88
CA GLU A 78 -12.73 -6.01 -7.98
C GLU A 78 -11.41 -6.75 -8.24
N ALA A 79 -10.70 -7.14 -7.19
CA ALA A 79 -9.46 -7.90 -7.30
C ALA A 79 -9.69 -9.27 -7.97
N PHE A 80 -10.71 -10.02 -7.58
CA PHE A 80 -11.03 -11.31 -8.17
C PHE A 80 -11.62 -11.17 -9.58
N GLY A 81 -12.44 -10.15 -9.82
CA GLY A 81 -12.94 -9.83 -11.15
C GLY A 81 -11.80 -9.55 -12.13
N CYS A 82 -10.77 -8.82 -11.70
CA CYS A 82 -9.58 -8.52 -12.49
C CYS A 82 -8.83 -9.79 -12.95
N VAL A 83 -8.81 -10.84 -12.14
CA VAL A 83 -8.16 -12.13 -12.47
C VAL A 83 -9.14 -13.14 -13.11
N GLY A 84 -10.34 -12.71 -13.48
CA GLY A 84 -11.31 -13.52 -14.24
C GLY A 84 -12.19 -14.45 -13.40
N ILE A 85 -12.24 -14.30 -12.07
CA ILE A 85 -13.19 -15.00 -11.22
C ILE A 85 -14.52 -14.25 -11.31
N VAL A 86 -15.58 -14.91 -11.80
CA VAL A 86 -16.86 -14.28 -12.10
C VAL A 86 -18.05 -15.14 -11.65
N GLY A 87 -19.27 -14.57 -11.64
CA GLY A 87 -20.49 -15.30 -11.33
C GLY A 87 -20.54 -15.86 -9.90
N SER A 88 -21.05 -17.08 -9.73
CA SER A 88 -21.16 -17.73 -8.43
C SER A 88 -19.81 -17.98 -7.75
N ASP A 89 -18.74 -18.18 -8.53
CA ASP A 89 -17.40 -18.38 -7.98
C ASP A 89 -16.86 -17.09 -7.37
N LEU A 90 -17.20 -15.93 -7.92
CA LEU A 90 -16.84 -14.63 -7.36
C LEU A 90 -17.50 -14.42 -5.99
N ASP A 91 -18.81 -14.62 -5.88
CA ASP A 91 -19.52 -14.47 -4.61
C ASP A 91 -18.97 -15.44 -3.56
N ARG A 92 -18.71 -16.68 -3.96
CA ARG A 92 -18.10 -17.68 -3.09
C ARG A 92 -16.66 -17.32 -2.66
N ALA A 93 -15.85 -16.78 -3.58
CA ALA A 93 -14.47 -16.33 -3.26
C ALA A 93 -14.48 -15.21 -2.22
N ILE A 94 -15.38 -14.23 -2.34
CA ILE A 94 -15.55 -13.15 -1.36
C ILE A 94 -15.92 -13.72 0.02
N GLU A 95 -16.90 -14.65 0.08
CA GLU A 95 -17.28 -15.31 1.33
C GLU A 95 -16.12 -16.06 2.01
N VAL A 96 -15.35 -16.83 1.21
CA VAL A 96 -14.19 -17.60 1.67
C VAL A 96 -13.11 -16.66 2.21
N ARG A 97 -12.84 -15.56 1.51
CA ARG A 97 -11.86 -14.55 1.97
C ARG A 97 -12.32 -13.86 3.26
N ALA A 98 -13.60 -13.48 3.33
CA ALA A 98 -14.15 -12.89 4.54
C ALA A 98 -14.08 -13.87 5.74
N ALA A 99 -14.34 -15.17 5.53
CA ALA A 99 -14.17 -16.18 6.57
C ALA A 99 -12.70 -16.30 7.01
N ALA A 100 -11.76 -16.35 6.07
CA ALA A 100 -10.33 -16.46 6.37
C ALA A 100 -9.77 -15.24 7.15
N ARG A 101 -10.34 -14.05 6.95
CA ARG A 101 -9.98 -12.86 7.76
C ARG A 101 -10.45 -13.01 9.22
N ARG A 102 -11.55 -13.72 9.48
CA ARG A 102 -12.14 -13.87 10.80
C ARG A 102 -11.59 -15.06 11.60
N ASP A 103 -11.05 -16.09 10.93
CA ASP A 103 -10.74 -17.39 11.58
C ASP A 103 -9.47 -17.39 12.44
N GLY A 104 -8.67 -16.34 12.37
CA GLY A 104 -7.45 -16.20 13.17
C GLY A 104 -6.34 -17.21 12.83
N SER A 105 -6.48 -18.01 11.77
CA SER A 105 -5.54 -19.05 11.37
C SER A 105 -4.20 -18.52 10.84
N GLY A 106 -4.09 -17.21 10.64
CA GLY A 106 -2.93 -16.56 10.05
C GLY A 106 -2.93 -16.57 8.50
N LEU A 107 -3.83 -17.30 7.88
CA LEU A 107 -4.00 -17.27 6.41
C LEU A 107 -4.48 -15.91 5.89
N HIS A 108 -5.04 -15.08 6.77
CA HIS A 108 -5.41 -13.71 6.44
C HIS A 108 -4.18 -12.80 6.25
N LYS A 109 -3.02 -13.15 6.80
CA LYS A 109 -1.75 -12.41 6.64
C LYS A 109 -1.17 -12.61 5.24
N VAL A 110 -1.86 -12.09 4.25
CA VAL A 110 -1.52 -12.30 2.84
C VAL A 110 -0.58 -11.22 2.28
N TRP A 111 -0.42 -10.09 2.95
CA TRP A 111 0.37 -8.93 2.50
C TRP A 111 1.87 -9.21 2.60
N ARG A 112 2.46 -9.87 1.59
CA ARG A 112 3.86 -10.27 1.60
C ARG A 112 4.47 -10.57 0.22
N TYR A 113 3.69 -10.44 -0.87
CA TYR A 113 4.21 -10.62 -2.21
C TYR A 113 4.96 -9.36 -2.64
N PRO A 114 6.29 -9.42 -2.88
CA PRO A 114 7.10 -8.24 -3.15
C PRO A 114 6.88 -7.68 -4.56
N LEU A 115 6.84 -6.37 -4.67
CA LEU A 115 6.92 -5.62 -5.91
C LEU A 115 8.40 -5.27 -6.17
N GLU A 116 9.17 -6.21 -6.72
CA GLU A 116 10.62 -6.14 -6.85
C GLU A 116 11.11 -4.88 -7.59
N ALA A 117 10.40 -4.46 -8.66
CA ALA A 117 10.73 -3.25 -9.39
C ALA A 117 10.62 -1.99 -8.52
N ASN A 118 9.60 -1.92 -7.67
CA ASN A 118 9.40 -0.80 -6.75
C ASN A 118 10.45 -0.81 -5.63
N ILE A 119 10.81 -1.99 -5.11
CA ILE A 119 11.87 -2.13 -4.11
C ILE A 119 13.21 -1.65 -4.71
N ALA A 120 13.53 -2.04 -5.94
CA ALA A 120 14.73 -1.57 -6.63
C ALA A 120 14.74 -0.04 -6.86
N ALA A 121 13.59 0.54 -7.22
CA ALA A 121 13.45 1.99 -7.36
C ALA A 121 13.60 2.71 -6.00
N PHE A 122 13.02 2.17 -4.93
CA PHE A 122 13.19 2.68 -3.58
C PHE A 122 14.67 2.70 -3.14
N HIS A 123 15.44 1.65 -3.43
CA HIS A 123 16.88 1.62 -3.15
C HIS A 123 17.63 2.76 -3.85
N ARG A 124 17.27 3.08 -5.09
CA ARG A 124 17.86 4.24 -5.79
C ARG A 124 17.44 5.55 -5.13
N ILE A 125 16.15 5.73 -4.84
CA ILE A 125 15.64 6.93 -4.18
C ILE A 125 16.33 7.15 -2.83
N SER A 126 16.47 6.11 -2.02
CA SER A 126 17.12 6.16 -0.70
C SER A 126 18.60 6.55 -0.76
N SER A 127 19.25 6.37 -1.92
CA SER A 127 20.64 6.80 -2.11
C SER A 127 20.80 8.31 -2.35
N VAL A 128 19.71 9.00 -2.71
CA VAL A 128 19.74 10.45 -3.05
C VAL A 128 18.85 11.29 -2.13
N ARG A 129 17.93 10.68 -1.38
CA ARG A 129 17.03 11.36 -0.44
C ARG A 129 16.87 10.56 0.84
N PRO A 130 16.77 11.18 2.01
CA PRO A 130 16.30 10.54 3.23
C PRO A 130 14.89 9.98 3.01
N VAL A 131 14.64 8.76 3.50
CA VAL A 131 13.36 8.06 3.33
C VAL A 131 12.87 7.45 4.64
N ALA A 132 11.55 7.32 4.80
CA ALA A 132 10.92 6.63 5.92
C ALA A 132 9.69 5.86 5.43
N ILE A 133 9.17 4.97 6.27
CA ILE A 133 7.97 4.16 6.00
C ILE A 133 6.87 4.53 7.00
N VAL A 134 5.63 4.66 6.52
CA VAL A 134 4.43 4.86 7.36
C VAL A 134 3.31 3.97 6.83
N SER A 135 2.93 2.94 7.56
CA SER A 135 1.99 1.92 7.08
C SER A 135 0.88 1.60 8.09
N ASN A 136 -0.34 1.38 7.58
CA ASN A 136 -1.37 0.69 8.33
C ASN A 136 -1.06 -0.81 8.31
N ASN A 137 -0.43 -1.31 9.38
CA ASN A 137 0.09 -2.67 9.45
C ASN A 137 -0.30 -3.32 10.80
N ASP A 138 0.01 -4.60 10.96
CA ASP A 138 -0.38 -5.44 12.10
C ASP A 138 0.71 -5.58 13.18
N GLY A 139 1.69 -4.67 13.22
CA GLY A 139 2.81 -4.69 14.16
C GLY A 139 4.06 -5.39 13.59
N THR A 140 4.05 -5.80 12.33
CA THR A 140 5.16 -6.57 11.72
C THR A 140 5.92 -5.80 10.65
N ALA A 141 5.65 -4.51 10.46
CA ALA A 141 6.24 -3.71 9.38
C ALA A 141 7.78 -3.74 9.35
N VAL A 142 8.44 -3.64 10.52
CA VAL A 142 9.91 -3.68 10.61
C VAL A 142 10.48 -5.00 10.10
N ASP A 143 9.91 -6.13 10.58
CA ASP A 143 10.36 -7.45 10.18
C ASP A 143 10.06 -7.72 8.69
N GLN A 144 8.92 -7.27 8.19
CA GLN A 144 8.57 -7.39 6.78
C GLN A 144 9.52 -6.60 5.91
N CYS A 145 9.82 -5.33 6.24
CA CYS A 145 10.78 -4.52 5.50
C CYS A 145 12.14 -5.21 5.39
N ARG A 146 12.64 -5.76 6.53
CA ARG A 146 13.93 -6.48 6.55
C ARG A 146 13.87 -7.79 5.75
N ASN A 147 12.87 -8.63 5.98
CA ASN A 147 12.77 -9.96 5.37
C ASN A 147 12.56 -9.91 3.85
N LEU A 148 11.91 -8.86 3.36
CA LEU A 148 11.66 -8.64 1.94
C LEU A 148 12.72 -7.77 1.26
N GLY A 149 13.81 -7.43 1.97
CA GLY A 149 14.91 -6.67 1.39
C GLY A 149 14.58 -5.22 1.08
N ILE A 150 13.56 -4.63 1.71
CA ILE A 150 13.14 -3.25 1.44
C ILE A 150 14.10 -2.28 2.12
N CYS A 151 14.14 -2.30 3.46
CA CYS A 151 14.97 -1.40 4.28
C CYS A 151 15.18 -1.94 5.67
N GLN A 152 15.97 -1.21 6.47
CA GLN A 152 16.27 -1.55 7.85
C GLN A 152 16.44 -0.28 8.71
N LEU A 153 16.28 -0.43 10.04
CA LEU A 153 16.51 0.66 11.00
C LEU A 153 17.98 0.78 11.39
N GLU A 154 18.75 -0.29 11.26
CA GLU A 154 20.18 -0.29 11.61
C GLU A 154 21.00 0.40 10.51
N PRO A 155 21.87 1.40 10.88
CA PRO A 155 22.64 2.15 9.89
C PRO A 155 23.72 1.32 9.18
N ASP A 156 24.25 0.28 9.84
CA ASP A 156 25.40 -0.49 9.36
C ASP A 156 25.03 -1.83 8.71
N GLY A 157 23.77 -2.01 8.30
CA GLY A 157 23.30 -3.24 7.68
C GLY A 157 23.39 -3.25 6.15
N PRO A 158 23.00 -4.38 5.51
CA PRO A 158 23.11 -4.54 4.07
C PRO A 158 22.00 -3.85 3.27
N LEU A 159 20.91 -3.43 3.92
CA LEU A 159 19.78 -2.78 3.28
C LEU A 159 19.83 -1.26 3.47
N PRO A 160 19.09 -0.48 2.66
CA PRO A 160 18.95 0.94 2.88
C PRO A 160 18.52 1.25 4.32
N HIS A 161 19.26 2.13 4.98
CA HIS A 161 18.88 2.61 6.29
C HIS A 161 17.75 3.62 6.20
N VAL A 162 16.74 3.45 7.05
CA VAL A 162 15.65 4.43 7.23
C VAL A 162 15.58 4.82 8.72
N PRO A 163 15.42 6.11 9.07
CA PRO A 163 15.36 6.54 10.45
C PRO A 163 14.06 6.15 11.17
N ALA A 164 13.00 5.83 10.40
CA ALA A 164 11.71 5.42 10.96
C ALA A 164 10.97 4.44 10.04
N ILE A 165 10.36 3.42 10.67
CA ILE A 165 9.29 2.58 10.12
C ILE A 165 8.13 2.68 11.10
N VAL A 166 7.09 3.43 10.72
CA VAL A 166 5.92 3.68 11.56
C VAL A 166 4.85 2.66 11.22
N ASP A 167 4.47 1.86 12.21
CA ASP A 167 3.43 0.85 12.13
C ASP A 167 2.23 1.28 12.97
N SER A 168 1.04 1.36 12.35
CA SER A 168 -0.18 1.84 13.00
C SER A 168 -0.55 1.07 14.25
N THR A 169 -0.37 -0.25 14.25
CA THR A 169 -0.65 -1.10 15.43
C THR A 169 0.31 -0.79 16.56
N THR A 170 1.58 -0.52 16.25
CA THR A 170 2.60 -0.23 17.26
C THR A 170 2.36 1.11 17.96
N ILE A 171 1.93 2.14 17.19
CA ILE A 171 1.73 3.48 17.76
C ILE A 171 0.26 3.76 18.17
N GLY A 172 -0.69 2.88 17.78
CA GLY A 172 -2.12 3.04 18.08
C GLY A 172 -2.83 4.12 17.26
N ILE A 173 -2.22 4.60 16.17
CA ILE A 173 -2.77 5.62 15.25
C ILE A 173 -2.66 5.07 13.83
N ALA A 174 -3.74 5.17 13.04
CA ALA A 174 -3.80 4.67 11.67
C ALA A 174 -4.16 5.78 10.67
N LYS A 175 -3.68 5.69 9.41
CA LYS A 175 -4.17 6.52 8.31
C LYS A 175 -5.68 6.31 8.15
N PRO A 176 -6.47 7.33 7.89
CA PRO A 176 -6.11 8.69 7.45
C PRO A 176 -5.90 9.72 8.58
N ASP A 177 -5.67 9.30 9.84
CA ASP A 177 -5.33 10.25 10.91
C ASP A 177 -3.96 10.89 10.61
N PRO A 178 -3.88 12.24 10.49
CA PRO A 178 -2.64 12.93 10.13
C PRO A 178 -1.51 12.75 11.17
N ALA A 179 -1.82 12.43 12.41
CA ALA A 179 -0.84 12.25 13.47
C ALA A 179 0.09 11.03 13.25
N ILE A 180 -0.31 10.06 12.41
CA ILE A 180 0.53 8.90 12.08
C ILE A 180 1.84 9.29 11.40
N PHE A 181 1.89 10.44 10.71
CA PHE A 181 3.07 10.89 9.98
C PHE A 181 4.11 11.57 10.88
N ASP A 182 3.72 12.04 12.07
CA ASP A 182 4.58 12.83 12.96
C ASP A 182 5.88 12.12 13.35
N PRO A 183 5.89 10.83 13.75
CA PRO A 183 7.15 10.15 14.11
C PRO A 183 8.14 10.04 12.94
N ALA A 184 7.64 9.84 11.70
CA ALA A 184 8.51 9.78 10.52
C ALA A 184 9.09 11.15 10.18
N LEU A 185 8.29 12.22 10.26
CA LEU A 185 8.74 13.59 10.03
C LEU A 185 9.75 14.06 11.06
N GLU A 186 9.54 13.73 12.34
CA GLU A 186 10.48 14.01 13.41
C GLU A 186 11.83 13.30 13.18
N ALA A 187 11.79 12.02 12.83
CA ALA A 187 12.99 11.23 12.57
C ALA A 187 13.76 11.71 11.32
N LEU A 188 13.05 12.17 10.27
CA LEU A 188 13.66 12.74 9.08
C LEU A 188 14.20 14.16 9.29
N GLY A 189 13.66 14.92 10.25
CA GLY A 189 14.03 16.31 10.50
C GLY A 189 13.70 17.26 9.34
N THR A 190 12.67 16.93 8.53
CA THR A 190 12.28 17.69 7.35
C THR A 190 10.94 18.40 7.54
N ALA A 191 10.72 19.51 6.82
CA ALA A 191 9.46 20.23 6.83
C ALA A 191 8.38 19.44 6.07
N ARG A 192 7.12 19.56 6.52
CA ARG A 192 5.97 18.84 5.91
C ARG A 192 5.81 19.14 4.43
N ASP A 193 5.86 20.40 4.04
CA ASP A 193 5.72 20.89 2.67
C ASP A 193 6.88 20.52 1.74
N ARG A 194 7.98 19.99 2.31
CA ARG A 194 9.18 19.51 1.58
C ARG A 194 9.36 17.99 1.69
N THR A 195 8.42 17.29 2.32
CA THR A 195 8.43 15.84 2.46
C THR A 195 7.32 15.24 1.60
N LEU A 196 7.68 14.57 0.51
CA LEU A 196 6.72 13.91 -0.35
C LEU A 196 6.23 12.61 0.31
N TYR A 197 4.93 12.39 0.31
CA TYR A 197 4.35 11.10 0.66
C TYR A 197 3.95 10.30 -0.59
N VAL A 198 4.21 9.00 -0.58
CA VAL A 198 3.87 8.07 -1.66
C VAL A 198 3.02 6.93 -1.10
N GLY A 199 1.82 6.76 -1.59
CA GLY A 199 0.92 5.67 -1.25
C GLY A 199 0.06 5.27 -2.45
N ASP A 200 -0.80 4.28 -2.30
CA ASP A 200 -1.62 3.76 -3.39
C ASP A 200 -3.12 4.04 -3.20
N THR A 201 -3.57 4.33 -1.97
CA THR A 201 -4.98 4.51 -1.66
C THR A 201 -5.39 5.99 -1.60
N VAL A 202 -6.58 6.31 -2.14
CA VAL A 202 -7.10 7.69 -2.06
C VAL A 202 -7.45 8.04 -0.61
N HIS A 203 -8.18 7.17 0.11
CA HIS A 203 -8.69 7.50 1.44
C HIS A 203 -7.59 7.53 2.51
N ALA A 204 -6.79 6.47 2.63
CA ALA A 204 -5.79 6.40 3.68
C ALA A 204 -4.59 7.31 3.38
N ASP A 205 -4.11 7.32 2.12
CA ASP A 205 -2.85 7.98 1.76
C ASP A 205 -3.06 9.41 1.27
N VAL A 206 -3.83 9.59 0.18
CA VAL A 206 -3.99 10.92 -0.41
C VAL A 206 -4.65 11.88 0.56
N LEU A 207 -5.80 11.49 1.16
CA LEU A 207 -6.50 12.32 2.12
C LEU A 207 -5.74 12.44 3.45
N GLY A 208 -5.13 11.34 3.93
CA GLY A 208 -4.38 11.33 5.19
C GLY A 208 -3.16 12.24 5.13
N ALA A 209 -2.31 12.08 4.12
CA ALA A 209 -1.12 12.91 3.91
C ALA A 209 -1.49 14.38 3.62
N GLY A 210 -2.53 14.61 2.81
CA GLY A 210 -3.03 15.96 2.55
C GLY A 210 -3.48 16.68 3.83
N ARG A 211 -4.19 15.99 4.75
CA ARG A 211 -4.56 16.52 6.07
C ARG A 211 -3.34 16.81 6.95
N ALA A 212 -2.28 16.02 6.80
CA ALA A 212 -1.02 16.26 7.49
C ALA A 212 -0.21 17.42 6.88
N GLY A 213 -0.62 17.99 5.75
CA GLY A 213 0.10 19.06 5.04
C GLY A 213 1.30 18.58 4.24
N LEU A 214 1.32 17.30 3.86
CA LEU A 214 2.35 16.71 3.01
C LEU A 214 1.92 16.81 1.53
N PRO A 215 2.80 17.19 0.61
CA PRO A 215 2.66 16.84 -0.79
C PRO A 215 2.50 15.31 -0.91
N VAL A 216 1.54 14.87 -1.72
CA VAL A 216 1.25 13.44 -1.87
C VAL A 216 1.16 13.05 -3.33
N VAL A 217 1.67 11.88 -3.67
CA VAL A 217 1.51 11.25 -4.97
C VAL A 217 0.96 9.84 -4.79
N GLN A 218 -0.07 9.52 -5.56
CA GLN A 218 -0.62 8.18 -5.62
C GLN A 218 0.13 7.32 -6.63
N LEU A 219 0.47 6.10 -6.24
CA LEU A 219 0.92 5.05 -7.15
C LEU A 219 -0.33 4.43 -7.80
N ASP A 220 -0.51 4.67 -9.11
CA ASP A 220 -1.68 4.27 -9.88
C ASP A 220 -1.25 3.66 -11.23
N PRO A 221 -0.66 2.46 -11.23
CA PRO A 221 -0.09 1.84 -12.44
C PRO A 221 -1.09 1.57 -13.56
N LEU A 222 -2.35 1.37 -13.19
CA LEU A 222 -3.42 1.05 -14.14
C LEU A 222 -4.23 2.29 -14.56
N ASP A 223 -3.83 3.50 -14.09
CA ASP A 223 -4.51 4.78 -14.35
C ASP A 223 -6.01 4.75 -14.04
N LEU A 224 -6.38 4.12 -12.91
CA LEU A 224 -7.75 3.88 -12.49
C LEU A 224 -8.39 5.09 -11.78
N HIS A 225 -7.61 6.09 -11.37
CA HIS A 225 -8.05 7.23 -10.58
C HIS A 225 -7.94 8.56 -11.33
N VAL A 226 -8.14 8.55 -12.67
CA VAL A 226 -8.04 9.73 -13.55
C VAL A 226 -8.99 10.87 -13.17
N ASP A 227 -10.11 10.54 -12.56
CA ASP A 227 -11.14 11.51 -12.14
C ASP A 227 -10.80 12.24 -10.83
N HIS A 228 -9.69 11.87 -10.18
CA HIS A 228 -9.23 12.49 -8.94
C HIS A 228 -8.20 13.58 -9.20
N ASP A 229 -8.34 14.72 -8.52
CA ASP A 229 -7.44 15.88 -8.67
C ASP A 229 -6.27 15.81 -7.68
N HIS A 230 -5.33 14.86 -7.91
CA HIS A 230 -4.06 14.74 -7.20
C HIS A 230 -2.97 14.17 -8.13
N TRP A 231 -1.72 14.21 -7.67
CA TRP A 231 -0.60 13.65 -8.45
C TRP A 231 -0.65 12.13 -8.46
N ARG A 232 -0.39 11.54 -9.63
CA ARG A 232 -0.29 10.09 -9.83
C ARG A 232 0.98 9.72 -10.58
N LEU A 233 1.52 8.54 -10.26
CA LEU A 233 2.65 7.92 -10.94
C LEU A 233 2.32 6.49 -11.33
N PRO A 234 2.80 6.02 -12.49
CA PRO A 234 2.60 4.63 -12.90
C PRO A 234 3.50 3.65 -12.13
N ASP A 235 4.64 4.10 -11.62
CA ASP A 235 5.63 3.29 -10.91
C ASP A 235 6.60 4.16 -10.09
N LEU A 236 7.35 3.55 -9.19
CA LEU A 236 8.38 4.26 -8.42
C LEU A 236 9.60 4.62 -9.26
N ASP A 237 9.81 4.00 -10.41
CA ASP A 237 10.89 4.35 -11.33
C ASP A 237 10.70 5.75 -11.93
N ALA A 238 9.43 6.14 -12.16
CA ALA A 238 9.10 7.51 -12.56
C ALA A 238 9.48 8.53 -11.48
N LEU A 239 9.25 8.20 -10.20
CA LEU A 239 9.69 9.04 -9.08
C LEU A 239 11.22 9.09 -8.97
N ALA A 240 11.90 7.94 -9.08
CA ALA A 240 13.36 7.87 -9.04
C ALA A 240 13.98 8.79 -10.11
N ARG A 241 13.51 8.72 -11.35
CA ARG A 241 13.93 9.63 -12.44
C ARG A 241 13.70 11.09 -12.11
N HIS A 242 12.54 11.42 -11.54
CA HIS A 242 12.22 12.81 -11.14
C HIS A 242 13.17 13.36 -10.08
N LEU A 243 13.59 12.51 -9.13
CA LEU A 243 14.52 12.85 -8.04
C LEU A 243 15.99 12.79 -8.45
N GLY A 244 16.30 12.35 -9.66
CA GLY A 244 17.66 12.19 -10.17
C GLY A 244 18.38 10.96 -9.63
N ALA A 245 17.64 9.89 -9.32
CA ALA A 245 18.11 8.62 -8.75
C ALA A 245 18.18 7.50 -9.80
#